data_e0c0cd6a07f91fa195b402507521b9e7
#
_entry.id   e0c0cd6a07f91fa195b402507521b9e7
#
_cell.length_a   1.000
_cell.length_b   1.000
_cell.length_c   1.000
_cell.angle_alpha   90.00
_cell.angle_beta   90.00
_cell.angle_gamma   90.00
#
_symmetry.space_group_name_H-M   'P 1'
#
loop_
_entity.id
_entity.type
_entity.pdbx_description
1 polymer ?
#
loop_
_entity_poly.entity_id
_entity_poly.type
_entity_poly.pdbx_seq_one_letter_code
_entity_poly.pdbx_strand_id
1 'polypeptide(L)'
;MKRLFLFVLLVYSLLPVAAQLYVPGEELFYRVSYRAKLVPNTEVATVLVRTTETQLDGRTVYNVFGHGKTLPTFRWFFSLDDRYNIWIDTATLRTVRFTSDIHEGEYTF
;
A
#
# COMPACT_ATOMS: atom_id res chain seq x y z
N MET A 1 -14.13 14.52 -0.40
CA MET A 1 -14.01 13.10 -0.14
C MET A 1 -14.12 12.22 -1.38
N LYS A 2 -14.68 12.75 -2.47
CA LYS A 2 -14.69 12.02 -3.75
C LYS A 2 -13.28 11.69 -4.24
N ARG A 3 -12.30 12.54 -3.96
CA ARG A 3 -10.90 12.33 -4.37
C ARG A 3 -10.24 11.18 -3.61
N LEU A 4 -10.51 11.09 -2.31
CA LEU A 4 -10.02 10.00 -1.49
C LEU A 4 -10.60 8.66 -1.96
N PHE A 5 -11.88 8.65 -2.33
CA PHE A 5 -12.56 7.47 -2.82
C PHE A 5 -11.96 6.97 -4.13
N LEU A 6 -11.64 7.88 -5.07
CA LEU A 6 -10.98 7.52 -6.33
C LEU A 6 -9.58 6.94 -6.10
N PHE A 7 -8.84 7.52 -5.15
CA PHE A 7 -7.52 7.03 -4.79
C PHE A 7 -7.59 5.61 -4.21
N VAL A 8 -8.55 5.36 -3.34
CA VAL A 8 -8.79 4.04 -2.75
C VAL A 8 -9.17 3.03 -3.83
N LEU A 9 -9.98 3.41 -4.81
CA LEU A 9 -10.35 2.55 -5.92
C LEU A 9 -9.14 2.15 -6.77
N LEU A 10 -8.23 3.08 -7.03
CA LEU A 10 -7.00 2.80 -7.78
C LEU A 10 -6.11 1.81 -7.03
N VAL A 11 -5.92 2.02 -5.74
CA VAL A 11 -5.15 1.11 -4.90
C VAL A 11 -5.83 -0.27 -4.84
N TYR A 12 -7.14 -0.28 -4.71
CA TYR A 12 -7.92 -1.52 -4.65
C TYR A 12 -7.81 -2.32 -5.95
N SER A 13 -7.78 -1.66 -7.10
CA SER A 13 -7.65 -2.34 -8.39
C SER A 13 -6.28 -3.01 -8.58
N LEU A 14 -5.25 -2.56 -7.85
CA LEU A 14 -3.92 -3.17 -7.89
C LEU A 14 -3.79 -4.36 -6.95
N LEU A 15 -4.63 -4.47 -5.92
CA LEU A 15 -4.58 -5.54 -4.93
C LEU A 15 -4.68 -6.96 -5.53
N PRO A 16 -5.56 -7.24 -6.51
CA PRO A 16 -5.63 -8.58 -7.08
C PRO A 16 -4.33 -9.02 -7.75
N VAL A 17 -3.60 -8.11 -8.35
CA VAL A 17 -2.31 -8.40 -8.97
C VAL A 17 -1.26 -8.70 -7.90
N ALA A 18 -1.21 -7.89 -6.84
CA ALA A 18 -0.27 -8.08 -5.74
C ALA A 18 -0.57 -9.35 -4.94
N ALA A 19 -1.86 -9.67 -4.74
CA ALA A 19 -2.28 -10.84 -3.97
C ALA A 19 -1.89 -12.18 -4.60
N GLN A 20 -1.62 -12.22 -5.89
CA GLN A 20 -1.18 -13.42 -6.57
C GLN A 20 0.31 -13.72 -6.39
N LEU A 21 1.05 -12.83 -5.73
CA LEU A 21 2.51 -12.84 -5.69
C LEU A 21 3.04 -12.92 -4.27
N TYR A 22 2.74 -14.02 -3.56
CA TYR A 22 3.40 -14.26 -2.28
C TYR A 22 4.74 -14.95 -2.52
N VAL A 23 5.69 -14.19 -3.08
CA VAL A 23 7.03 -14.70 -3.36
C VAL A 23 7.99 -14.10 -2.34
N PRO A 24 8.56 -14.92 -1.43
CA PRO A 24 9.51 -14.42 -0.44
C PRO A 24 10.70 -13.73 -1.10
N GLY A 25 11.10 -12.60 -0.54
CA GLY A 25 12.20 -11.80 -1.07
C GLY A 25 11.80 -10.84 -2.16
N GLU A 26 10.55 -10.87 -2.60
CA GLU A 26 10.07 -9.97 -3.64
C GLU A 26 9.74 -8.61 -3.07
N GLU A 27 10.06 -7.58 -3.85
CA GLU A 27 9.73 -6.20 -3.52
C GLU A 27 9.09 -5.57 -4.76
N LEU A 28 7.86 -5.10 -4.59
CA LEU A 28 7.10 -4.44 -5.65
C LEU A 28 6.99 -2.96 -5.33
N PHE A 29 7.20 -2.14 -6.33
CA PHE A 29 7.12 -0.70 -6.18
C PHE A 29 6.16 -0.15 -7.22
N TYR A 30 5.14 0.56 -6.75
CA TYR A 30 4.11 1.15 -7.61
C TYR A 30 4.16 2.67 -7.50
N ARG A 31 3.91 3.32 -8.63
CA ARG A 31 3.73 4.76 -8.69
C ARG A 31 2.26 5.04 -8.94
N VAL A 32 1.68 5.89 -8.11
CA VAL A 32 0.29 6.30 -8.26
C VAL A 32 0.26 7.64 -8.95
N SER A 33 -0.44 7.70 -10.08
CA SER A 33 -0.53 8.91 -10.89
C SER A 33 -1.95 9.45 -10.86
N TYR A 34 -2.05 10.78 -10.86
CA TYR A 34 -3.31 11.49 -10.93
C TYR A 34 -3.44 12.15 -12.30
N ARG A 35 -4.60 11.97 -12.90
CA ARG A 35 -4.92 12.56 -14.20
C ARG A 35 -6.22 13.35 -14.09
N ALA A 36 -6.18 14.62 -14.49
CA ALA A 36 -7.34 15.47 -14.57
C ALA A 36 -7.40 16.14 -15.93
N LYS A 37 -8.56 16.73 -16.28
CA LYS A 37 -8.80 17.31 -17.60
C LYS A 37 -7.77 18.35 -18.03
N LEU A 38 -7.28 19.14 -17.09
CA LEU A 38 -6.36 20.25 -17.36
C LEU A 38 -4.97 20.05 -16.77
N VAL A 39 -4.73 18.87 -16.18
CA VAL A 39 -3.47 18.56 -15.53
C VAL A 39 -2.88 17.34 -16.21
N PRO A 40 -1.61 17.39 -16.63
CA PRO A 40 -0.97 16.22 -17.21
C PRO A 40 -0.87 15.09 -16.17
N ASN A 41 -0.68 13.89 -16.67
CA ASN A 41 -0.47 12.71 -15.84
C ASN A 41 0.70 12.96 -14.88
N THR A 42 0.44 13.02 -13.58
CA THR A 42 1.41 13.41 -12.58
C THR A 42 1.47 12.37 -11.47
N GLU A 43 2.68 11.93 -11.15
CA GLU A 43 2.88 11.03 -10.03
C GLU A 43 2.65 11.77 -8.72
N VAL A 44 1.77 11.25 -7.87
CA VAL A 44 1.39 11.89 -6.61
C VAL A 44 1.77 11.06 -5.39
N ALA A 45 1.94 9.76 -5.54
CA ALA A 45 2.22 8.87 -4.43
C ALA A 45 2.98 7.63 -4.89
N THR A 46 3.56 6.93 -3.93
CA THR A 46 4.24 5.66 -4.16
C THR A 46 3.70 4.61 -3.21
N VAL A 47 3.70 3.36 -3.64
CA VAL A 47 3.34 2.21 -2.83
C VAL A 47 4.43 1.17 -2.95
N LEU A 48 4.99 0.77 -1.81
CA LEU A 48 5.98 -0.30 -1.72
C LEU A 48 5.30 -1.52 -1.10
N VAL A 49 5.47 -2.67 -1.72
CA VAL A 49 5.01 -3.95 -1.15
C VAL A 49 6.20 -4.89 -1.08
N ARG A 50 6.50 -5.37 0.10
CA ARG A 50 7.62 -6.29 0.34
C ARG A 50 7.10 -7.56 0.99
N THR A 51 7.47 -8.71 0.43
CA THR A 51 7.11 -10.01 1.00
C THR A 51 8.36 -10.69 1.54
N THR A 52 8.33 -11.08 2.79
CA THR A 52 9.41 -11.82 3.44
C THR A 52 8.83 -13.05 4.12
N GLU A 53 9.65 -14.10 4.23
CA GLU A 53 9.30 -15.27 5.01
C GLU A 53 9.93 -15.15 6.39
N THR A 54 9.16 -15.36 7.45
CA THR A 54 9.62 -15.21 8.81
C THR A 54 8.91 -16.17 9.75
N GLN A 55 9.29 -16.14 11.01
CA GLN A 55 8.67 -16.95 12.05
C GLN A 55 7.82 -16.07 12.95
N LEU A 56 6.61 -16.52 13.24
CA LEU A 56 5.70 -15.89 14.18
C LEU A 56 5.11 -16.96 15.09
N ASP A 57 5.44 -16.87 16.38
CA ASP A 57 4.98 -17.83 17.41
C ASP A 57 5.27 -19.30 17.03
N GLY A 58 6.48 -19.55 16.51
CA GLY A 58 6.91 -20.89 16.12
C GLY A 58 6.36 -21.38 14.80
N ARG A 59 5.69 -20.51 14.06
CA ARG A 59 5.02 -20.82 12.79
C ARG A 59 5.70 -20.06 11.65
N THR A 60 5.91 -20.74 10.54
CA THR A 60 6.44 -20.08 9.35
C THR A 60 5.34 -19.31 8.65
N VAL A 61 5.56 -18.02 8.42
CA VAL A 61 4.57 -17.12 7.82
C VAL A 61 5.23 -16.26 6.75
N TYR A 62 4.42 -15.76 5.84
CA TYR A 62 4.81 -14.65 4.98
C TYR A 62 4.44 -13.35 5.71
N ASN A 63 5.37 -12.42 5.75
CA ASN A 63 5.07 -11.06 6.15
C ASN A 63 4.98 -10.21 4.89
N VAL A 64 3.82 -9.66 4.63
CA VAL A 64 3.60 -8.73 3.53
C VAL A 64 3.53 -7.33 4.13
N PHE A 65 4.53 -6.53 3.83
CA PHE A 65 4.62 -5.15 4.27
C PHE A 65 4.24 -4.23 3.13
N GLY A 66 3.31 -3.32 3.39
CA GLY A 66 2.91 -2.29 2.44
C GLY A 66 3.15 -0.90 3.02
N HIS A 67 3.70 -0.01 2.22
CA HIS A 67 3.92 1.38 2.61
C HIS A 67 3.49 2.28 1.46
N GLY A 68 2.42 3.03 1.68
CA GLY A 68 1.95 4.04 0.75
C GLY A 68 2.22 5.43 1.29
N LYS A 69 2.77 6.30 0.47
CA LYS A 69 3.04 7.67 0.88
C LYS A 69 2.87 8.64 -0.28
N THR A 70 2.41 9.84 0.05
CA THR A 70 2.33 10.95 -0.88
C THR A 70 3.74 11.48 -1.16
N LEU A 71 4.02 11.82 -2.41
CA LEU A 71 5.27 12.50 -2.76
C LEU A 71 5.35 13.85 -2.07
N PRO A 72 6.57 14.28 -1.65
CA PRO A 72 6.73 15.54 -0.91
C PRO A 72 6.11 16.74 -1.59
N THR A 73 6.15 16.79 -2.92
CA THR A 73 5.59 17.88 -3.71
C THR A 73 4.08 18.04 -3.54
N PHE A 74 3.37 16.96 -3.17
CA PHE A 74 1.92 16.96 -3.06
C PHE A 74 1.41 16.87 -1.62
N ARG A 75 2.28 16.90 -0.63
CA ARG A 75 1.89 16.84 0.77
C ARG A 75 1.05 18.03 1.23
N TRP A 76 1.23 19.16 0.59
CA TRP A 76 0.45 20.37 0.89
C TRP A 76 -1.01 20.21 0.51
N PHE A 77 -1.30 19.36 -0.46
CA PHE A 77 -2.65 19.12 -0.95
C PHE A 77 -3.30 17.94 -0.22
N PHE A 78 -2.56 16.85 -0.08
CA PHE A 78 -3.02 15.63 0.58
C PHE A 78 -1.80 14.91 1.13
N SER A 79 -1.85 14.57 2.41
CA SER A 79 -0.75 13.86 3.05
C SER A 79 -1.20 12.46 3.42
N LEU A 80 -0.49 11.45 2.91
CA LEU A 80 -0.75 10.06 3.22
C LEU A 80 0.60 9.40 3.50
N ASP A 81 0.70 8.69 4.61
CA ASP A 81 1.86 7.89 4.97
C ASP A 81 1.35 6.70 5.78
N ASP A 82 0.99 5.65 5.06
CA ASP A 82 0.33 4.49 5.64
C ASP A 82 1.21 3.27 5.53
N ARG A 83 1.32 2.54 6.64
CA ARG A 83 2.06 1.29 6.71
C ARG A 83 1.14 0.18 7.15
N TYR A 84 1.26 -0.95 6.46
CA TYR A 84 0.47 -2.14 6.74
C TYR A 84 1.40 -3.34 6.85
N ASN A 85 1.11 -4.21 7.80
CA ASN A 85 1.79 -5.50 7.92
C ASN A 85 0.73 -6.60 8.01
N ILE A 86 0.88 -7.60 7.16
CA ILE A 86 0.03 -8.78 7.18
C ILE A 86 0.93 -9.98 7.37
N TRP A 87 0.56 -10.88 8.28
CA TRP A 87 1.25 -12.15 8.47
C TRP A 87 0.31 -13.26 8.04
N ILE A 88 0.76 -14.07 7.10
CA ILE A 88 -0.05 -15.08 6.44
C ILE A 88 0.62 -16.43 6.66
N ASP A 89 -0.15 -17.41 7.17
CA ASP A 89 0.34 -18.76 7.35
C ASP A 89 0.70 -19.37 5.99
N THR A 90 1.93 -19.91 5.87
CA THR A 90 2.41 -20.44 4.58
C THR A 90 1.68 -21.70 4.16
N ALA A 91 1.15 -22.47 5.11
CA ALA A 91 0.46 -23.73 4.82
C ALA A 91 -1.01 -23.52 4.45
N THR A 92 -1.70 -22.64 5.17
CA THR A 92 -3.15 -22.43 4.99
C THR A 92 -3.49 -21.18 4.18
N LEU A 93 -2.53 -20.26 4.02
CA LEU A 93 -2.70 -18.94 3.40
C LEU A 93 -3.74 -18.08 4.12
N ARG A 94 -3.95 -18.32 5.40
CA ARG A 94 -4.85 -17.52 6.24
C ARG A 94 -4.06 -16.41 6.93
N THR A 95 -4.69 -15.27 7.08
CA THR A 95 -4.13 -14.15 7.82
C THR A 95 -4.09 -14.50 9.32
N VAL A 96 -2.90 -14.46 9.89
CA VAL A 96 -2.66 -14.74 11.31
C VAL A 96 -2.67 -13.46 12.13
N ARG A 97 -2.12 -12.39 11.57
CA ARG A 97 -2.03 -11.09 12.24
C ARG A 97 -2.06 -9.98 11.18
N PHE A 98 -2.63 -8.87 11.57
CA PHE A 98 -2.67 -7.65 10.76
C PHE A 98 -2.39 -6.45 11.65
N THR A 99 -1.52 -5.56 11.20
CA THR A 99 -1.30 -4.27 11.84
C THR A 99 -1.36 -3.17 10.79
N SER A 100 -1.80 -2.01 11.22
CA SER A 100 -1.82 -0.83 10.37
C SER A 100 -1.39 0.39 11.17
N ASP A 101 -0.67 1.29 10.49
CA ASP A 101 -0.26 2.56 11.04
C ASP A 101 -0.60 3.62 10.00
N ILE A 102 -1.72 4.29 10.19
CA ILE A 102 -2.33 5.16 9.20
C ILE A 102 -2.15 6.61 9.60
N HIS A 103 -1.53 7.37 8.73
CA HIS A 103 -1.34 8.80 8.88
C HIS A 103 -1.84 9.50 7.62
N GLU A 104 -3.05 10.00 7.68
CA GLU A 104 -3.70 10.66 6.55
C GLU A 104 -4.23 12.00 7.00
N GLY A 105 -4.14 13.00 6.12
CA GLY A 105 -4.65 14.30 6.39
C GLY A 105 -4.88 15.10 5.13
N GLU A 106 -5.90 15.95 5.17
CA GLU A 106 -6.15 16.94 4.14
C GLU A 106 -5.77 18.32 4.68
N TYR A 107 -5.05 19.06 3.85
CA TYR A 107 -4.75 20.44 4.17
C TYR A 107 -5.84 21.32 3.58
N THR A 108 -6.52 22.06 4.46
CA THR A 108 -7.50 23.07 4.03
C THR A 108 -6.85 24.44 4.07
N PHE A 109 -7.14 25.22 3.08
CA PHE A 109 -6.62 26.59 2.93
C PHE A 109 -7.68 27.61 3.26
#